data_3504958bf0bac2862c2572473814e50c
#
_entry.id   3504958bf0bac2862c2572473814e50c
#
_cell.length_a   1.000
_cell.length_b   1.000
_cell.length_c   1.000
_cell.angle_alpha   90.00
_cell.angle_beta   90.00
_cell.angle_gamma   90.00
#
_symmetry.space_group_name_H-M   'P 1'
#
loop_
_entity.id
_entity.type
_entity.pdbx_description
1 polymer ?
#
loop_
_entity_poly.entity_id
_entity_poly.type
_entity_poly.pdbx_seq_one_letter_code
_entity_poly.pdbx_strand_id
1 'polypeptide(L)'
;MKTNARVVVVGGSMMGASLLYHLALEGCTDTLLIEKSELTSGSTWHAAGQCPSIAGSYNLAKIHAYSNQLYPTLEALTGQYVSWHACGGLRLATNQHELAWLKHVQGYSKSIGFRMEIVGLEEIKRLNPFLTTDNVIAAAWTTDDGHGDPSGLCNALAKAARDLGATVVRHTRVTDIRRRRSGEWEVATEKGNVVAEMVVNAGGCYARAVAAMVGADAPITNMQHQYVVTHPIPAFMERAEEIPVMRDSYTSGYFRQEQKSGLMGIY
;
A
#
# COMPACT_ATOMS: atom_id res chain seq x y z
N MET A 1 -17.75 -20.70 11.24
CA MET A 1 -17.16 -19.37 11.52
C MET A 1 -16.97 -19.24 13.03
N LYS A 2 -15.91 -18.54 13.52
CA LYS A 2 -15.77 -18.23 14.95
C LYS A 2 -17.01 -17.46 15.44
N THR A 3 -17.45 -17.73 16.65
CA THR A 3 -18.55 -16.99 17.32
C THR A 3 -18.03 -15.88 18.24
N ASN A 4 -16.73 -15.92 18.56
CA ASN A 4 -16.06 -14.93 19.40
C ASN A 4 -14.67 -14.65 18.82
N ALA A 5 -14.19 -13.42 18.97
CA ALA A 5 -12.84 -13.02 18.67
C ALA A 5 -12.47 -11.79 19.52
N ARG A 6 -11.21 -11.65 19.90
CA ARG A 6 -10.76 -10.44 20.59
C ARG A 6 -10.85 -9.21 19.66
N VAL A 7 -10.39 -9.35 18.41
CA VAL A 7 -10.46 -8.29 17.40
C VAL A 7 -11.12 -8.79 16.14
N VAL A 8 -12.13 -8.08 15.66
CA VAL A 8 -12.73 -8.28 14.33
C VAL A 8 -12.28 -7.14 13.41
N VAL A 9 -11.68 -7.49 12.27
CA VAL A 9 -11.30 -6.56 11.20
C VAL A 9 -12.30 -6.70 10.06
N VAL A 10 -13.00 -5.61 9.72
CA VAL A 10 -14.00 -5.57 8.64
C VAL A 10 -13.35 -5.04 7.36
N GLY A 11 -13.12 -5.93 6.39
CA GLY A 11 -12.53 -5.62 5.08
C GLY A 11 -11.20 -6.30 4.82
N GLY A 12 -11.10 -7.03 3.70
CA GLY A 12 -9.96 -7.82 3.24
C GLY A 12 -9.06 -7.10 2.23
N SER A 13 -8.88 -5.80 2.42
CA SER A 13 -7.93 -4.97 1.66
C SER A 13 -6.50 -5.09 2.20
N MET A 14 -5.54 -4.44 1.52
CA MET A 14 -4.16 -4.28 2.00
C MET A 14 -4.12 -3.79 3.45
N MET A 15 -4.96 -2.80 3.81
CA MET A 15 -5.00 -2.26 5.17
C MET A 15 -5.50 -3.28 6.18
N GLY A 16 -6.58 -4.01 5.86
CA GLY A 16 -7.12 -5.04 6.75
C GLY A 16 -6.18 -6.22 6.92
N ALA A 17 -5.58 -6.71 5.83
CA ALA A 17 -4.60 -7.80 5.86
C ALA A 17 -3.32 -7.42 6.61
N SER A 18 -2.82 -6.20 6.40
CA SER A 18 -1.65 -5.67 7.10
C SER A 18 -1.91 -5.55 8.61
N LEU A 19 -3.06 -4.99 9.00
CA LEU A 19 -3.44 -4.91 10.41
C LEU A 19 -3.52 -6.31 11.05
N LEU A 20 -4.18 -7.26 10.37
CA LEU A 20 -4.32 -8.61 10.87
C LEU A 20 -2.94 -9.28 11.09
N TYR A 21 -2.02 -9.10 10.12
CA TYR A 21 -0.67 -9.62 10.22
C TYR A 21 0.09 -9.02 11.42
N HIS A 22 0.06 -7.70 11.56
CA HIS A 22 0.79 -7.04 12.64
C HIS A 22 0.21 -7.34 14.03
N LEU A 23 -1.12 -7.48 14.15
CA LEU A 23 -1.74 -7.96 15.39
C LEU A 23 -1.26 -9.37 15.76
N ALA A 24 -1.21 -10.26 14.78
CA ALA A 24 -0.75 -11.62 15.00
C ALA A 24 0.76 -11.67 15.32
N LEU A 25 1.57 -10.83 14.67
CA LEU A 25 3.01 -10.68 14.93
C LEU A 25 3.28 -10.22 16.37
N GLU A 26 2.43 -9.33 16.92
CA GLU A 26 2.49 -8.85 18.30
C GLU A 26 1.80 -9.82 19.31
N GLY A 27 1.48 -11.04 18.86
CA GLY A 27 0.90 -12.08 19.73
C GLY A 27 -0.63 -12.00 19.90
N CYS A 28 -1.31 -11.03 19.29
CA CYS A 28 -2.77 -10.97 19.29
C CYS A 28 -3.32 -11.86 18.16
N THR A 29 -3.44 -13.17 18.41
CA THR A 29 -3.84 -14.18 17.42
C THR A 29 -5.34 -14.50 17.44
N ASP A 30 -6.06 -14.17 18.53
CA ASP A 30 -7.52 -14.31 18.57
C ASP A 30 -8.20 -13.18 17.79
N THR A 31 -7.90 -13.16 16.48
CA THR A 31 -8.37 -12.16 15.53
C THR A 31 -9.14 -12.80 14.40
N LEU A 32 -10.07 -12.04 13.83
CA LEU A 32 -10.91 -12.46 12.72
C LEU A 32 -11.03 -11.33 11.70
N LEU A 33 -10.57 -11.55 10.48
CA LEU A 33 -10.86 -10.67 9.35
C LEU A 33 -12.08 -11.20 8.59
N ILE A 34 -13.05 -10.33 8.32
CA ILE A 34 -14.27 -10.64 7.56
C ILE A 34 -14.29 -9.83 6.27
N GLU A 35 -14.31 -10.51 5.13
CA GLU A 35 -14.39 -9.91 3.80
C GLU A 35 -15.66 -10.41 3.08
N LYS A 36 -16.41 -9.47 2.49
CA LYS A 36 -17.65 -9.77 1.77
C LYS A 36 -17.46 -10.52 0.46
N SER A 37 -16.28 -10.39 -0.13
CA SER A 37 -15.93 -10.96 -1.43
C SER A 37 -14.59 -11.72 -1.32
N GLU A 38 -13.76 -11.67 -2.36
CA GLU A 38 -12.36 -12.09 -2.30
C GLU A 38 -11.50 -11.01 -1.66
N LEU A 39 -10.37 -11.41 -1.07
CA LEU A 39 -9.35 -10.44 -0.66
C LEU A 39 -8.98 -9.57 -1.87
N THR A 40 -8.64 -8.33 -1.62
CA THR A 40 -8.23 -7.35 -2.64
C THR A 40 -9.30 -6.83 -3.59
N SER A 41 -10.50 -7.42 -3.61
CA SER A 41 -11.55 -7.12 -4.59
C SER A 41 -12.06 -5.67 -4.60
N GLY A 42 -11.74 -4.89 -3.56
CA GLY A 42 -11.97 -3.44 -3.52
C GLY A 42 -10.88 -2.66 -4.26
N SER A 43 -10.39 -1.56 -3.68
CA SER A 43 -9.38 -0.69 -4.31
C SER A 43 -7.98 -1.29 -4.38
N THR A 44 -7.67 -2.36 -3.65
CA THR A 44 -6.31 -2.90 -3.56
C THR A 44 -5.79 -3.37 -4.91
N TRP A 45 -6.53 -4.16 -5.66
CA TRP A 45 -6.07 -4.71 -6.94
C TRP A 45 -5.92 -3.65 -8.04
N HIS A 46 -6.57 -2.48 -7.88
CA HIS A 46 -6.45 -1.35 -8.81
C HIS A 46 -5.20 -0.49 -8.58
N ALA A 47 -4.48 -0.69 -7.47
CA ALA A 47 -3.34 0.17 -7.16
C ALA A 47 -2.20 -0.02 -8.16
N ALA A 48 -1.50 1.07 -8.51
CA ALA A 48 -0.33 1.03 -9.40
C ALA A 48 0.88 0.28 -8.81
N GLY A 49 0.83 -0.07 -7.53
CA GLY A 49 1.83 -0.89 -6.84
C GLY A 49 3.14 -0.19 -6.49
N GLN A 50 3.28 1.10 -6.76
CA GLN A 50 4.49 1.85 -6.38
C GLN A 50 4.62 2.00 -4.87
N CYS A 51 5.81 1.77 -4.35
CA CYS A 51 6.16 1.81 -2.94
C CYS A 51 7.28 2.84 -2.68
N PRO A 52 6.98 4.15 -2.66
CA PRO A 52 7.96 5.19 -2.41
C PRO A 52 8.24 5.36 -0.92
N SER A 53 9.49 5.57 -0.52
CA SER A 53 9.87 5.94 0.85
C SER A 53 9.59 7.41 1.17
N ILE A 54 9.64 8.27 0.14
CA ILE A 54 9.41 9.72 0.29
C ILE A 54 7.93 9.99 0.54
N ALA A 55 7.62 10.65 1.66
CA ALA A 55 6.26 11.04 2.03
C ALA A 55 6.21 12.47 2.56
N GLY A 56 4.99 13.03 2.64
CA GLY A 56 4.76 14.41 3.09
C GLY A 56 5.00 14.67 4.57
N SER A 57 5.15 13.64 5.40
CA SER A 57 5.45 13.77 6.82
C SER A 57 6.42 12.69 7.28
N TYR A 58 7.14 13.00 8.36
CA TYR A 58 8.08 12.10 9.01
C TYR A 58 7.45 10.74 9.39
N ASN A 59 6.27 10.77 10.04
CA ASN A 59 5.61 9.56 10.49
C ASN A 59 5.16 8.68 9.31
N LEU A 60 4.66 9.29 8.25
CA LEU A 60 4.26 8.55 7.06
C LEU A 60 5.49 7.96 6.35
N ALA A 61 6.59 8.70 6.27
CA ALA A 61 7.85 8.19 5.72
C ALA A 61 8.39 6.99 6.51
N LYS A 62 8.23 6.96 7.84
CA LYS A 62 8.58 5.78 8.66
C LYS A 62 7.75 4.55 8.28
N ILE A 63 6.44 4.72 8.09
CA ILE A 63 5.55 3.62 7.67
C ILE A 63 5.95 3.12 6.28
N HIS A 64 6.25 4.03 5.34
CA HIS A 64 6.69 3.65 3.99
C HIS A 64 8.03 2.91 4.02
N ALA A 65 9.01 3.42 4.75
CA ALA A 65 10.31 2.76 4.87
C ALA A 65 10.19 1.35 5.49
N TYR A 66 9.37 1.19 6.53
CA TYR A 66 9.04 -0.11 7.09
C TYR A 66 8.40 -1.04 6.06
N SER A 67 7.44 -0.54 5.29
CA SER A 67 6.77 -1.31 4.25
C SER A 67 7.75 -1.81 3.18
N ASN A 68 8.68 -0.94 2.74
CA ASN A 68 9.69 -1.28 1.75
C ASN A 68 10.72 -2.31 2.27
N GLN A 69 10.92 -2.39 3.58
CA GLN A 69 11.71 -3.44 4.21
C GLN A 69 10.93 -4.76 4.33
N LEU A 70 9.63 -4.69 4.60
CA LEU A 70 8.78 -5.86 4.78
C LEU A 70 8.45 -6.57 3.47
N TYR A 71 8.03 -5.84 2.44
CA TYR A 71 7.48 -6.41 1.20
C TYR A 71 8.40 -7.42 0.51
N PRO A 72 9.71 -7.17 0.36
CA PRO A 72 10.63 -8.15 -0.25
C PRO A 72 10.75 -9.45 0.53
N THR A 73 10.43 -9.45 1.83
CA THR A 73 10.56 -10.64 2.68
C THR A 73 9.33 -11.55 2.64
N LEU A 74 8.19 -11.02 2.20
CA LEU A 74 6.89 -11.72 2.29
C LEU A 74 6.83 -12.99 1.46
N GLU A 75 7.49 -13.02 0.29
CA GLU A 75 7.51 -14.22 -0.55
C GLU A 75 8.28 -15.37 0.13
N ALA A 76 9.44 -15.08 0.68
CA ALA A 76 10.22 -16.06 1.42
C ALA A 76 9.50 -16.54 2.69
N LEU A 77 8.81 -15.63 3.38
CA LEU A 77 8.07 -15.92 4.61
C LEU A 77 6.83 -16.80 4.35
N THR A 78 6.15 -16.61 3.22
CA THR A 78 4.83 -17.20 3.00
C THR A 78 4.76 -18.18 1.84
N GLY A 79 5.71 -18.15 0.92
CA GLY A 79 5.62 -18.84 -0.37
C GLY A 79 4.59 -18.21 -1.35
N GLN A 80 4.00 -17.07 -0.99
CA GLN A 80 3.09 -16.33 -1.86
C GLN A 80 3.88 -15.37 -2.74
N TYR A 81 3.77 -15.51 -4.05
CA TYR A 81 4.41 -14.61 -5.01
C TYR A 81 3.88 -13.18 -4.86
N VAL A 82 4.79 -12.21 -4.76
CA VAL A 82 4.48 -10.79 -4.51
C VAL A 82 4.95 -9.86 -5.64
N SER A 83 5.69 -10.40 -6.62
CA SER A 83 6.26 -9.61 -7.72
C SER A 83 6.93 -8.33 -7.23
N TRP A 84 7.83 -8.45 -6.26
CA TRP A 84 8.58 -7.30 -5.78
C TRP A 84 9.72 -6.96 -6.73
N HIS A 85 9.75 -5.72 -7.23
CA HIS A 85 10.76 -5.16 -8.11
C HIS A 85 11.49 -4.03 -7.39
N ALA A 86 12.73 -4.29 -6.97
CA ALA A 86 13.59 -3.33 -6.27
C ALA A 86 14.32 -2.42 -7.29
N CYS A 87 13.56 -1.70 -8.10
CA CYS A 87 14.09 -0.87 -9.19
C CYS A 87 14.50 0.55 -8.73
N GLY A 88 14.30 0.87 -7.46
CA GLY A 88 14.51 2.20 -6.91
C GLY A 88 13.43 3.20 -7.32
N GLY A 89 13.56 4.44 -6.81
CA GLY A 89 12.59 5.50 -7.05
C GLY A 89 13.21 6.85 -7.36
N LEU A 90 12.65 7.57 -8.31
CA LEU A 90 13.00 8.94 -8.65
C LEU A 90 11.83 9.87 -8.32
N ARG A 91 12.09 10.93 -7.54
CA ARG A 91 11.17 12.05 -7.36
C ARG A 91 11.79 13.31 -7.92
N LEU A 92 11.18 13.83 -8.99
CA LEU A 92 11.72 14.98 -9.73
C LEU A 92 11.49 16.28 -8.97
N ALA A 93 12.42 17.24 -9.15
CA ALA A 93 12.27 18.63 -8.79
C ALA A 93 12.44 19.51 -10.04
N THR A 94 11.44 20.35 -10.32
CA THR A 94 11.40 21.25 -11.48
C THR A 94 11.67 22.71 -11.08
N ASN A 95 11.72 22.99 -9.79
CA ASN A 95 11.99 24.32 -9.25
C ASN A 95 12.74 24.25 -7.92
N GLN A 96 13.24 25.40 -7.46
CA GLN A 96 14.04 25.48 -6.24
C GLN A 96 13.25 25.16 -4.96
N HIS A 97 11.93 25.41 -4.95
CA HIS A 97 11.09 25.08 -3.80
C HIS A 97 10.98 23.55 -3.62
N GLU A 98 10.73 22.84 -4.71
CA GLU A 98 10.69 21.36 -4.69
C GLU A 98 12.06 20.78 -4.30
N LEU A 99 13.15 21.32 -4.85
CA LEU A 99 14.49 20.88 -4.47
C LEU A 99 14.78 21.13 -2.98
N ALA A 100 14.40 22.28 -2.45
CA ALA A 100 14.55 22.58 -1.02
C ALA A 100 13.76 21.62 -0.15
N TRP A 101 12.53 21.28 -0.56
CA TRP A 101 11.72 20.27 0.12
C TRP A 101 12.38 18.88 0.06
N LEU A 102 12.90 18.45 -1.08
CA LEU A 102 13.62 17.17 -1.20
C LEU A 102 14.85 17.11 -0.29
N LYS A 103 15.62 18.21 -0.20
CA LYS A 103 16.76 18.32 0.74
C LYS A 103 16.32 18.22 2.20
N HIS A 104 15.18 18.81 2.55
CA HIS A 104 14.59 18.66 3.88
C HIS A 104 14.22 17.18 4.16
N VAL A 105 13.58 16.51 3.21
CA VAL A 105 13.27 15.07 3.30
C VAL A 105 14.53 14.24 3.47
N GLN A 106 15.60 14.54 2.71
CA GLN A 106 16.90 13.88 2.87
C GLN A 106 17.47 14.05 4.30
N GLY A 107 17.19 15.17 4.93
CA GLY A 107 17.60 15.40 6.33
C GLY A 107 16.99 14.39 7.28
N TYR A 108 15.68 14.14 7.18
CA TYR A 108 15.03 13.19 8.08
C TYR A 108 15.10 11.72 7.60
N SER A 109 15.37 11.45 6.31
CA SER A 109 15.56 10.09 5.82
C SER A 109 16.67 9.34 6.56
N LYS A 110 17.73 10.06 6.92
CA LYS A 110 18.84 9.51 7.71
C LYS A 110 18.42 9.04 9.10
N SER A 111 17.50 9.76 9.76
CA SER A 111 17.00 9.37 11.08
C SER A 111 15.97 8.23 11.02
N ILE A 112 15.31 8.06 9.88
CA ILE A 112 14.38 6.96 9.63
C ILE A 112 15.15 5.70 9.21
N GLY A 113 16.25 5.86 8.47
CA GLY A 113 17.11 4.77 8.03
C GLY A 113 16.87 4.30 6.59
N PHE A 114 16.24 5.12 5.72
CA PHE A 114 16.19 4.82 4.29
C PHE A 114 17.19 5.68 3.50
N ARG A 115 17.73 5.09 2.43
CA ARG A 115 18.75 5.74 1.59
C ARG A 115 18.10 6.68 0.59
N MET A 116 18.54 7.94 0.61
CA MET A 116 18.08 8.98 -0.30
C MET A 116 19.21 9.91 -0.68
N GLU A 117 19.39 10.13 -1.97
CA GLU A 117 20.40 11.04 -2.53
C GLU A 117 19.74 12.08 -3.43
N ILE A 118 20.30 13.30 -3.46
CA ILE A 118 19.92 14.30 -4.46
C ILE A 118 20.86 14.14 -5.63
N VAL A 119 20.30 13.86 -6.79
CA VAL A 119 21.07 13.57 -8.01
C VAL A 119 20.81 14.62 -9.10
N GLY A 120 21.83 14.88 -9.90
CA GLY A 120 21.78 15.80 -11.05
C GLY A 120 21.29 15.13 -12.33
N LEU A 121 21.21 15.92 -13.41
CA LEU A 121 20.60 15.50 -14.69
C LEU A 121 21.31 14.32 -15.36
N GLU A 122 22.63 14.24 -15.25
CA GLU A 122 23.39 13.11 -15.84
C GLU A 122 23.00 11.77 -15.20
N GLU A 123 22.93 11.76 -13.86
CA GLU A 123 22.53 10.56 -13.14
C GLU A 123 21.05 10.20 -13.37
N ILE A 124 20.17 11.20 -13.46
CA ILE A 124 18.75 11.00 -13.82
C ILE A 124 18.65 10.31 -15.18
N LYS A 125 19.40 10.78 -16.19
CA LYS A 125 19.41 10.18 -17.54
C LYS A 125 20.04 8.79 -17.55
N ARG A 126 21.03 8.54 -16.71
CA ARG A 126 21.63 7.20 -16.57
C ARG A 126 20.59 6.21 -16.01
N LEU A 127 19.86 6.61 -14.97
CA LEU A 127 18.82 5.79 -14.32
C LEU A 127 17.60 5.61 -15.22
N ASN A 128 17.15 6.67 -15.87
CA ASN A 128 16.01 6.64 -16.78
C ASN A 128 16.31 7.40 -18.08
N PRO A 129 16.87 6.75 -19.13
CA PRO A 129 17.25 7.40 -20.37
C PRO A 129 16.07 7.88 -21.21
N PHE A 130 14.86 7.46 -20.91
CA PHE A 130 13.64 7.86 -21.62
C PHE A 130 13.03 9.16 -21.10
N LEU A 131 13.55 9.68 -19.97
CA LEU A 131 13.02 10.88 -19.35
C LEU A 131 13.50 12.15 -20.07
N THR A 132 12.56 12.99 -20.48
CA THR A 132 12.84 14.36 -20.88
C THR A 132 13.16 15.22 -19.67
N THR A 133 14.30 15.89 -19.67
CA THR A 133 14.82 16.63 -18.51
C THR A 133 14.81 18.14 -18.67
N ASP A 134 14.14 18.69 -19.68
CA ASP A 134 14.19 20.12 -20.04
C ASP A 134 13.75 21.05 -18.90
N ASN A 135 12.80 20.60 -18.09
CA ASN A 135 12.31 21.36 -16.92
C ASN A 135 12.74 20.76 -15.58
N VAL A 136 13.64 19.78 -15.58
CA VAL A 136 14.10 19.12 -14.36
C VAL A 136 15.43 19.77 -13.92
N ILE A 137 15.52 20.13 -12.64
CA ILE A 137 16.75 20.71 -12.06
C ILE A 137 17.54 19.69 -11.22
N ALA A 138 16.86 18.73 -10.62
CA ALA A 138 17.41 17.64 -9.82
C ALA A 138 16.35 16.57 -9.56
N ALA A 139 16.73 15.47 -8.95
CA ALA A 139 15.80 14.49 -8.39
C ALA A 139 16.29 13.94 -7.05
N ALA A 140 15.36 13.43 -6.25
CA ALA A 140 15.69 12.50 -5.18
C ALA A 140 15.74 11.08 -5.76
N TRP A 141 16.83 10.38 -5.51
CA TRP A 141 17.01 8.96 -5.78
C TRP A 141 16.91 8.16 -4.50
N THR A 142 16.03 7.18 -4.46
CA THR A 142 15.84 6.26 -3.34
C THR A 142 16.06 4.82 -3.81
N THR A 143 17.11 4.18 -3.32
CA THR A 143 17.52 2.84 -3.77
C THR A 143 16.61 1.72 -3.25
N ASP A 144 15.94 1.96 -2.14
CA ASP A 144 15.12 0.97 -1.44
C ASP A 144 13.65 0.98 -1.91
N ASP A 145 13.31 1.92 -2.78
CA ASP A 145 11.98 2.01 -3.41
C ASP A 145 11.81 0.95 -4.51
N GLY A 146 10.58 0.74 -4.88
CA GLY A 146 10.23 -0.19 -5.95
C GLY A 146 8.74 -0.28 -6.18
N HIS A 147 8.32 -1.40 -6.71
CA HIS A 147 6.90 -1.71 -6.85
C HIS A 147 6.65 -3.21 -6.65
N GLY A 148 5.41 -3.56 -6.37
CA GLY A 148 4.98 -4.95 -6.25
C GLY A 148 3.56 -5.15 -6.74
N ASP A 149 3.14 -6.41 -6.88
CA ASP A 149 1.74 -6.72 -7.13
C ASP A 149 0.90 -6.46 -5.87
N PRO A 150 -0.02 -5.48 -5.89
CA PRO A 150 -0.83 -5.17 -4.72
C PRO A 150 -1.66 -6.36 -4.21
N SER A 151 -2.13 -7.21 -5.11
CA SER A 151 -2.89 -8.40 -4.75
C SER A 151 -2.01 -9.49 -4.14
N GLY A 152 -0.84 -9.72 -4.71
CA GLY A 152 0.16 -10.64 -4.17
C GLY A 152 0.60 -10.25 -2.77
N LEU A 153 0.96 -8.98 -2.57
CA LEU A 153 1.36 -8.43 -1.27
C LEU A 153 0.25 -8.58 -0.21
N CYS A 154 -1.01 -8.26 -0.56
CA CYS A 154 -2.15 -8.40 0.35
C CYS A 154 -2.41 -9.87 0.72
N ASN A 155 -2.36 -10.78 -0.26
CA ASN A 155 -2.54 -12.22 -0.01
C ASN A 155 -1.39 -12.79 0.82
N ALA A 156 -0.16 -12.32 0.61
CA ALA A 156 1.00 -12.72 1.44
C ALA A 156 0.83 -12.30 2.90
N LEU A 157 0.42 -11.05 3.15
CA LEU A 157 0.13 -10.56 4.51
C LEU A 157 -0.99 -11.36 5.18
N ALA A 158 -2.09 -11.62 4.45
CA ALA A 158 -3.20 -12.42 4.98
C ALA A 158 -2.78 -13.87 5.23
N LYS A 159 -1.88 -14.44 4.41
CA LYS A 159 -1.32 -15.77 4.64
C LYS A 159 -0.41 -15.77 5.86
N ALA A 160 0.52 -14.83 5.98
CA ALA A 160 1.39 -14.70 7.14
C ALA A 160 0.59 -14.57 8.45
N ALA A 161 -0.48 -13.77 8.45
CA ALA A 161 -1.37 -13.65 9.60
C ALA A 161 -2.02 -15.00 9.98
N ARG A 162 -2.47 -15.79 9.00
CA ARG A 162 -3.05 -17.12 9.25
C ARG A 162 -2.03 -18.12 9.76
N ASP A 163 -0.82 -18.07 9.22
CA ASP A 163 0.28 -18.95 9.65
C ASP A 163 0.67 -18.67 11.13
N LEU A 164 0.43 -17.43 11.59
CA LEU A 164 0.56 -17.02 12.99
C LEU A 164 -0.70 -17.28 13.86
N GLY A 165 -1.79 -17.82 13.30
CA GLY A 165 -2.99 -18.21 14.05
C GLY A 165 -4.21 -17.30 13.89
N ALA A 166 -4.13 -16.21 13.15
CA ALA A 166 -5.28 -15.37 12.83
C ALA A 166 -6.28 -16.07 11.90
N THR A 167 -7.52 -15.64 11.90
CA THR A 167 -8.59 -16.23 11.06
C THR A 167 -9.01 -15.24 9.97
N VAL A 168 -9.15 -15.72 8.73
CA VAL A 168 -9.68 -14.95 7.59
C VAL A 168 -10.91 -15.65 7.05
N VAL A 169 -12.02 -14.92 6.96
CA VAL A 169 -13.29 -15.41 6.40
C VAL A 169 -13.68 -14.52 5.22
N ARG A 170 -13.78 -15.12 4.04
CA ARG A 170 -14.21 -14.49 2.79
C ARG A 170 -15.68 -14.80 2.47
N HIS A 171 -16.22 -14.11 1.48
CA HIS A 171 -17.62 -14.28 1.02
C HIS A 171 -18.61 -14.20 2.18
N THR A 172 -18.37 -13.23 3.06
CA THR A 172 -19.18 -13.03 4.26
C THR A 172 -19.32 -11.54 4.50
N ARG A 173 -20.51 -11.03 4.27
CA ARG A 173 -20.81 -9.61 4.48
C ARG A 173 -21.14 -9.36 5.94
N VAL A 174 -20.54 -8.34 6.52
CA VAL A 174 -21.00 -7.73 7.76
C VAL A 174 -22.24 -6.90 7.44
N THR A 175 -23.34 -7.19 8.11
CA THR A 175 -24.65 -6.55 7.88
C THR A 175 -25.03 -5.53 8.94
N ASP A 176 -24.50 -5.70 10.16
CA ASP A 176 -24.73 -4.77 11.27
C ASP A 176 -23.66 -4.92 12.36
N ILE A 177 -23.45 -3.87 13.14
CA ILE A 177 -22.52 -3.86 14.28
C ILE A 177 -23.21 -3.13 15.43
N ARG A 178 -23.37 -3.81 16.57
CA ARG A 178 -24.05 -3.25 17.76
C ARG A 178 -23.24 -3.44 19.02
N ARG A 179 -23.26 -2.44 19.88
CA ARG A 179 -22.66 -2.56 21.19
C ARG A 179 -23.61 -3.30 22.14
N ARG A 180 -23.12 -4.33 22.80
CA ARG A 180 -23.86 -5.10 23.82
C ARG A 180 -23.82 -4.36 25.17
N ARG A 181 -24.72 -4.74 26.07
CA ARG A 181 -24.73 -4.20 27.45
C ARG A 181 -23.45 -4.57 28.22
N SER A 182 -22.80 -5.66 27.87
CA SER A 182 -21.51 -6.10 28.44
C SER A 182 -20.32 -5.19 28.04
N GLY A 183 -20.49 -4.30 27.04
CA GLY A 183 -19.45 -3.46 26.49
C GLY A 183 -18.78 -4.00 25.25
N GLU A 184 -18.95 -5.28 24.94
CA GLU A 184 -18.47 -5.92 23.71
C GLU A 184 -19.30 -5.50 22.49
N TRP A 185 -18.81 -5.87 21.31
CA TRP A 185 -19.49 -5.65 20.04
C TRP A 185 -20.06 -6.95 19.50
N GLU A 186 -21.29 -6.91 19.04
CA GLU A 186 -21.90 -7.96 18.22
C GLU A 186 -21.80 -7.55 16.76
N VAL A 187 -21.07 -8.33 15.98
CA VAL A 187 -20.90 -8.17 14.52
C VAL A 187 -21.81 -9.20 13.85
N ALA A 188 -22.91 -8.73 13.27
CA ALA A 188 -23.83 -9.57 12.51
C ALA A 188 -23.32 -9.77 11.08
N THR A 189 -23.41 -10.99 10.60
CA THR A 189 -23.02 -11.34 9.23
C THR A 189 -24.07 -12.25 8.58
N GLU A 190 -23.98 -12.41 7.26
CA GLU A 190 -24.82 -13.35 6.50
C GLU A 190 -24.64 -14.82 6.94
N LYS A 191 -23.58 -15.14 7.68
CA LYS A 191 -23.24 -16.50 8.13
C LYS A 191 -23.28 -16.67 9.66
N GLY A 192 -23.91 -15.75 10.35
CA GLY A 192 -24.04 -15.75 11.81
C GLY A 192 -23.33 -14.59 12.49
N ASN A 193 -23.40 -14.51 13.81
CA ASN A 193 -22.91 -13.39 14.58
C ASN A 193 -21.56 -13.72 15.26
N VAL A 194 -20.73 -12.70 15.44
CA VAL A 194 -19.47 -12.77 16.17
C VAL A 194 -19.49 -11.73 17.29
N VAL A 195 -19.08 -12.13 18.48
CA VAL A 195 -18.87 -11.21 19.60
C VAL A 195 -17.38 -10.82 19.63
N ALA A 196 -17.10 -9.53 19.76
CA ALA A 196 -15.74 -9.01 19.76
C ALA A 196 -15.52 -7.93 20.83
N GLU A 197 -14.32 -7.90 21.42
CA GLU A 197 -13.91 -6.81 22.31
C GLU A 197 -13.68 -5.51 21.51
N MET A 198 -13.13 -5.66 20.30
CA MET A 198 -12.81 -4.55 19.40
C MET A 198 -13.22 -4.87 17.96
N VAL A 199 -13.73 -3.86 17.28
CA VAL A 199 -14.01 -3.92 15.83
C VAL A 199 -13.21 -2.82 15.13
N VAL A 200 -12.47 -3.21 14.08
CA VAL A 200 -11.72 -2.27 13.25
C VAL A 200 -12.35 -2.18 11.87
N ASN A 201 -12.68 -0.96 11.49
CA ASN A 201 -13.24 -0.66 10.17
C ASN A 201 -12.10 -0.48 9.16
N ALA A 202 -11.87 -1.48 8.33
CA ALA A 202 -10.97 -1.46 7.17
C ALA A 202 -11.74 -1.55 5.84
N GLY A 203 -12.99 -1.07 5.82
CA GLY A 203 -13.95 -1.22 4.73
C GLY A 203 -13.65 -0.41 3.46
N GLY A 204 -12.55 0.36 3.41
CA GLY A 204 -12.16 1.13 2.21
C GLY A 204 -13.27 2.04 1.71
N CYS A 205 -13.70 1.87 0.46
CA CYS A 205 -14.79 2.65 -0.13
C CYS A 205 -16.15 2.49 0.61
N TYR A 206 -16.29 1.45 1.43
CA TYR A 206 -17.49 1.19 2.24
C TYR A 206 -17.31 1.60 3.71
N ALA A 207 -16.17 2.19 4.09
CA ALA A 207 -15.88 2.49 5.48
C ALA A 207 -16.90 3.45 6.12
N ARG A 208 -17.46 4.39 5.36
CA ARG A 208 -18.54 5.25 5.83
C ARG A 208 -19.81 4.47 6.19
N ALA A 209 -20.18 3.49 5.35
CA ALA A 209 -21.34 2.64 5.61
C ALA A 209 -21.12 1.73 6.83
N VAL A 210 -19.91 1.20 7.01
CA VAL A 210 -19.55 0.42 8.20
C VAL A 210 -19.57 1.31 9.46
N ALA A 211 -19.05 2.53 9.41
CA ALA A 211 -19.10 3.47 10.53
C ALA A 211 -20.55 3.81 10.93
N ALA A 212 -21.43 3.99 9.94
CA ALA A 212 -22.85 4.29 10.18
C ALA A 212 -23.58 3.17 10.98
N MET A 213 -23.14 1.90 10.89
CA MET A 213 -23.70 0.79 11.66
C MET A 213 -23.57 1.02 13.19
N VAL A 214 -22.56 1.76 13.61
CA VAL A 214 -22.31 2.11 15.02
C VAL A 214 -22.69 3.55 15.36
N GLY A 215 -23.41 4.25 14.47
CA GLY A 215 -23.82 5.64 14.65
C GLY A 215 -22.68 6.66 14.49
N ALA A 216 -21.52 6.26 13.98
CA ALA A 216 -20.41 7.16 13.71
C ALA A 216 -20.49 7.72 12.27
N ASP A 217 -20.20 9.02 12.12
CA ASP A 217 -20.02 9.63 10.81
C ASP A 217 -18.53 9.66 10.46
N ALA A 218 -18.15 8.90 9.43
CA ALA A 218 -16.82 8.95 8.87
C ALA A 218 -16.82 9.86 7.65
N PRO A 219 -16.11 10.99 7.65
CA PRO A 219 -16.12 11.96 6.55
C PRO A 219 -15.26 11.48 5.37
N ILE A 220 -15.68 10.38 4.76
CA ILE A 220 -14.98 9.73 3.64
C ILE A 220 -15.78 9.94 2.36
N THR A 221 -15.13 10.51 1.35
CA THR A 221 -15.64 10.61 -0.02
C THR A 221 -14.74 9.82 -0.95
N ASN A 222 -15.35 8.94 -1.73
CA ASN A 222 -14.60 8.14 -2.71
C ASN A 222 -14.33 8.99 -3.96
N MET A 223 -13.10 8.92 -4.44
CA MET A 223 -12.70 9.48 -5.73
C MET A 223 -12.20 8.37 -6.63
N GLN A 224 -12.51 8.48 -7.92
CA GLN A 224 -11.92 7.58 -8.92
C GLN A 224 -10.59 8.16 -9.41
N HIS A 225 -9.59 7.32 -9.37
CA HIS A 225 -8.28 7.57 -9.95
C HIS A 225 -8.05 6.59 -11.10
N GLN A 226 -7.48 7.09 -12.17
CA GLN A 226 -7.21 6.28 -13.37
C GLN A 226 -5.71 6.26 -13.66
N TYR A 227 -5.27 5.15 -14.19
CA TYR A 227 -3.96 5.05 -14.85
C TYR A 227 -4.12 4.33 -16.18
N VAL A 228 -3.13 4.50 -17.04
CA VAL A 228 -3.05 3.88 -18.36
C VAL A 228 -1.85 2.94 -18.37
N VAL A 229 -2.04 1.77 -18.98
CA VAL A 229 -0.95 0.88 -19.36
C VAL A 229 -0.82 0.95 -20.87
N THR A 230 0.38 1.25 -21.36
CA THR A 230 0.64 1.39 -22.79
C THR A 230 0.68 0.03 -23.49
N HIS A 231 0.67 0.05 -24.80
CA HIS A 231 1.22 -1.09 -25.56
C HIS A 231 2.69 -1.33 -25.19
N PRO A 232 3.23 -2.54 -25.48
CA PRO A 232 4.64 -2.82 -25.27
C PRO A 232 5.54 -1.77 -25.94
N ILE A 233 6.55 -1.33 -25.21
CA ILE A 233 7.54 -0.34 -25.66
C ILE A 233 8.82 -1.10 -26.02
N PRO A 234 9.21 -1.20 -27.31
CA PRO A 234 10.38 -2.00 -27.71
C PRO A 234 11.65 -1.65 -26.95
N ALA A 235 11.90 -0.36 -26.72
CA ALA A 235 13.07 0.12 -25.99
C ALA A 235 13.15 -0.37 -24.53
N PHE A 236 12.03 -0.73 -23.89
CA PHE A 236 12.04 -1.35 -22.56
C PHE A 236 12.53 -2.80 -22.61
N MET A 237 12.29 -3.48 -23.73
CA MET A 237 12.69 -4.88 -23.93
C MET A 237 14.19 -5.04 -24.22
N GLU A 238 14.84 -3.98 -24.69
CA GLU A 238 16.27 -3.96 -25.01
C GLU A 238 17.15 -3.71 -23.77
N ARG A 239 16.54 -3.36 -22.63
CA ARG A 239 17.25 -3.09 -21.37
C ARG A 239 17.27 -4.32 -20.48
N ALA A 240 18.42 -4.56 -19.87
CA ALA A 240 18.55 -5.57 -18.81
C ALA A 240 17.98 -5.09 -17.46
N GLU A 241 18.04 -3.77 -17.21
CA GLU A 241 17.58 -3.15 -15.96
C GLU A 241 16.24 -2.47 -16.17
N GLU A 242 15.34 -2.66 -15.22
CA GLU A 242 14.07 -1.96 -15.15
C GLU A 242 14.29 -0.48 -14.78
N ILE A 243 13.49 0.43 -15.36
CA ILE A 243 13.55 1.84 -14.98
C ILE A 243 12.97 2.05 -13.58
N PRO A 244 13.52 3.00 -12.80
CA PRO A 244 12.97 3.34 -11.50
C PRO A 244 11.51 3.75 -11.55
N VAL A 245 10.76 3.47 -10.48
CA VAL A 245 9.46 4.12 -10.30
C VAL A 245 9.67 5.63 -10.19
N MET A 246 8.80 6.40 -10.80
CA MET A 246 9.00 7.84 -10.89
C MET A 246 7.76 8.60 -10.42
N ARG A 247 8.01 9.72 -9.74
CA ARG A 247 7.00 10.71 -9.37
C ARG A 247 7.44 12.09 -9.79
N ASP A 248 6.54 12.78 -10.48
CA ASP A 248 6.73 14.15 -10.94
C ASP A 248 5.68 15.06 -10.30
N SER A 249 6.14 16.02 -9.51
CA SER A 249 5.24 16.97 -8.82
C SER A 249 4.66 18.00 -9.79
N TYR A 250 5.36 18.31 -10.88
CA TYR A 250 4.92 19.29 -11.87
C TYR A 250 3.68 18.82 -12.64
N THR A 251 3.69 17.56 -13.10
CA THR A 251 2.54 16.95 -13.78
C THR A 251 1.56 16.30 -12.81
N SER A 252 1.86 16.28 -11.51
CA SER A 252 1.16 15.46 -10.53
C SER A 252 1.09 13.99 -10.94
N GLY A 253 2.09 13.53 -11.68
CA GLY A 253 2.13 12.22 -12.31
C GLY A 253 2.99 11.19 -11.57
N TYR A 254 2.66 9.93 -11.81
CA TYR A 254 3.49 8.80 -11.42
C TYR A 254 3.64 7.82 -12.57
N PHE A 255 4.84 7.25 -12.68
CA PHE A 255 5.22 6.43 -13.82
C PHE A 255 6.04 5.23 -13.34
N ARG A 256 5.86 4.08 -13.98
CA ARG A 256 6.72 2.91 -13.81
C ARG A 256 6.69 2.01 -15.04
N GLN A 257 7.66 1.14 -15.13
CA GLN A 257 7.59 0.03 -16.06
C GLN A 257 6.57 -0.99 -15.57
N GLU A 258 5.78 -1.54 -16.48
CA GLU A 258 4.88 -2.68 -16.27
C GLU A 258 5.27 -3.76 -17.27
N GLN A 259 6.18 -4.64 -16.85
CA GLN A 259 6.79 -5.65 -17.74
C GLN A 259 7.43 -4.99 -18.99
N LYS A 260 6.78 -5.10 -20.15
CA LYS A 260 7.22 -4.52 -21.43
C LYS A 260 6.55 -3.18 -21.74
N SER A 261 5.65 -2.72 -20.90
CA SER A 261 4.81 -1.54 -21.09
C SER A 261 5.15 -0.46 -20.09
N GLY A 262 4.65 0.75 -20.29
CA GLY A 262 4.67 1.82 -19.31
C GLY A 262 3.32 1.90 -18.60
N LEU A 263 3.33 2.07 -17.29
CA LEU A 263 2.15 2.44 -16.50
C LEU A 263 2.30 3.90 -16.09
N MET A 264 1.28 4.71 -16.36
CA MET A 264 1.25 6.12 -16.00
C MET A 264 -0.12 6.52 -15.44
N GLY A 265 -0.10 7.32 -14.38
CA GLY A 265 -1.29 7.93 -13.80
C GLY A 265 -1.03 9.38 -13.40
N ILE A 266 -2.09 10.17 -13.34
CA ILE A 266 -2.07 11.58 -12.97
C ILE A 266 -3.12 11.79 -11.88
N TYR A 267 -2.76 12.54 -10.82
CA TYR A 267 -3.65 12.90 -9.69
C TYR A 267 -4.42 14.18 -9.96
#